data_4e494f3967d8ff3707340b17ff7e99e6
#
_entry.id   4e494f3967d8ff3707340b17ff7e99e6
#
_cell.length_a   1.000
_cell.length_b   1.000
_cell.length_c   1.000
_cell.angle_alpha   90.00
_cell.angle_beta   90.00
_cell.angle_gamma   90.00
#
_symmetry.space_group_name_H-M   'P 1'
#
loop_
_entity.id
_entity.type
_entity.pdbx_description
1 polymer ?
#
loop_
_entity_poly.entity_id
_entity_poly.type
_entity_poly.pdbx_seq_one_letter_code
_entity_poly.pdbx_strand_id
1 'polypeptide(L)'
;MNFTHLHVHSQYSVLDGMSKVPDIVDKCLRTGMGAVALTDHGNMYGIKELLDYCKKINGKNKEAWEAKEEEQAQAAAAKGETYEKKPFVPFKPIVGCETYCARRGRHSMTDEKAVNGEGRQYIIDRSGWHLILLAKNQT
;
A
#
# COMPACT_ATOMS: atom_id res chain seq x y z
N MET A 1 -13.72 -4.71 9.24
CA MET A 1 -13.03 -3.59 9.94
C MET A 1 -12.61 -2.57 8.90
N ASN A 2 -13.06 -1.31 9.00
CA ASN A 2 -12.70 -0.26 8.03
C ASN A 2 -11.32 0.32 8.36
N PHE A 3 -10.28 -0.51 8.25
CA PHE A 3 -8.91 -0.12 8.49
C PHE A 3 -8.09 -0.31 7.22
N THR A 4 -7.14 0.59 6.97
CA THR A 4 -6.21 0.53 5.84
C THR A 4 -4.82 0.90 6.32
N HIS A 5 -3.84 0.04 6.10
CA HIS A 5 -2.45 0.38 6.34
C HIS A 5 -1.96 1.38 5.28
N LEU A 6 -1.43 2.52 5.73
CA LEU A 6 -0.92 3.58 4.87
C LEU A 6 0.62 3.64 4.81
N HIS A 7 1.30 2.79 5.58
CA HIS A 7 2.75 2.65 5.60
C HIS A 7 3.09 1.17 5.75
N VAL A 8 3.53 0.55 4.64
CA VAL A 8 3.91 -0.87 4.59
C VAL A 8 5.14 -1.04 3.71
N HIS A 9 6.10 -1.78 4.20
CA HIS A 9 7.30 -2.20 3.48
C HIS A 9 7.15 -3.62 2.97
N SER A 10 7.57 -3.85 1.73
CA SER A 10 7.66 -5.18 1.13
C SER A 10 9.10 -5.69 1.10
N GLN A 11 9.30 -6.84 0.48
CA GLN A 11 10.63 -7.42 0.20
C GLN A 11 11.58 -6.48 -0.57
N TYR A 12 11.05 -5.42 -1.20
CA TYR A 12 11.85 -4.42 -1.91
C TYR A 12 12.46 -3.36 -0.98
N SER A 13 12.02 -3.30 0.27
CA SER A 13 12.68 -2.56 1.36
C SER A 13 13.70 -3.48 2.03
N VAL A 14 14.84 -3.68 1.40
CA VAL A 14 15.80 -4.79 1.64
C VAL A 14 16.19 -5.00 3.10
N LEU A 15 16.25 -3.94 3.92
CA LEU A 15 16.61 -4.03 5.34
C LEU A 15 15.40 -3.94 6.29
N ASP A 16 14.23 -3.52 5.78
CA ASP A 16 13.08 -3.16 6.61
C ASP A 16 11.86 -4.06 6.37
N GLY A 17 11.82 -4.82 5.27
CA GLY A 17 10.69 -5.65 4.91
C GLY A 17 11.08 -7.01 4.31
N MET A 18 10.33 -8.06 4.68
CA MET A 18 10.49 -9.42 4.15
C MET A 18 9.23 -9.93 3.44
N SER A 19 8.10 -9.25 3.61
CA SER A 19 6.81 -9.69 3.10
C SER A 19 6.74 -9.52 1.59
N LYS A 20 6.34 -10.58 0.89
CA LYS A 20 6.07 -10.49 -0.55
C LYS A 20 4.80 -9.67 -0.80
N VAL A 21 4.76 -8.95 -1.89
CA VAL A 21 3.61 -8.10 -2.23
C VAL A 21 2.29 -8.89 -2.30
N PRO A 22 2.22 -10.10 -2.92
CA PRO A 22 1.03 -10.93 -2.87
C PRO A 22 0.57 -11.27 -1.45
N ASP A 23 1.50 -11.64 -0.56
CA ASP A 23 1.18 -12.04 0.81
C ASP A 23 0.59 -10.87 1.63
N ILE A 24 1.07 -9.65 1.38
CA ILE A 24 0.52 -8.42 1.98
C ILE A 24 -0.94 -8.22 1.55
N VAL A 25 -1.23 -8.30 0.26
CA VAL A 25 -2.59 -8.14 -0.29
C VAL A 25 -3.52 -9.22 0.24
N ASP A 26 -3.08 -10.49 0.20
CA ASP A 26 -3.87 -11.62 0.69
C ASP A 26 -4.15 -11.53 2.20
N LYS A 27 -3.19 -11.04 2.97
CA LYS A 27 -3.40 -10.79 4.40
C LYS A 27 -4.45 -9.70 4.63
N CYS A 28 -4.39 -8.61 3.87
CA CYS A 28 -5.39 -7.54 3.94
C CYS A 28 -6.80 -8.05 3.62
N LEU A 29 -6.93 -8.82 2.54
CA LEU A 29 -8.21 -9.42 2.15
C LEU A 29 -8.75 -10.37 3.23
N ARG A 30 -7.92 -11.26 3.76
CA ARG A 30 -8.32 -12.20 4.84
C ARG A 30 -8.76 -11.50 6.13
N THR A 31 -8.23 -10.31 6.40
CA THR A 31 -8.59 -9.51 7.58
C THR A 31 -9.70 -8.49 7.30
N GLY A 32 -10.31 -8.52 6.10
CA GLY A 32 -11.44 -7.67 5.73
C GLY A 32 -11.05 -6.21 5.44
N MET A 33 -9.78 -5.94 5.11
CA MET A 33 -9.34 -4.63 4.65
C MET A 33 -9.63 -4.47 3.15
N GLY A 34 -10.13 -3.32 2.75
CA GLY A 34 -10.45 -3.00 1.34
C GLY A 34 -9.31 -2.34 0.57
N ALA A 35 -8.20 -2.01 1.23
CA ALA A 35 -7.08 -1.29 0.62
C ALA A 35 -5.77 -1.51 1.39
N VAL A 36 -4.64 -1.21 0.73
CA VAL A 36 -3.31 -1.14 1.35
C VAL A 36 -2.43 -0.16 0.58
N ALA A 37 -1.62 0.63 1.28
CA ALA A 37 -0.55 1.41 0.69
C ALA A 37 0.77 0.62 0.75
N LEU A 38 1.48 0.58 -0.37
CA LEU A 38 2.86 0.11 -0.43
C LEU A 38 3.79 1.33 -0.47
N THR A 39 4.69 1.42 0.51
CA THR A 39 5.55 2.58 0.74
C THR A 39 6.96 2.11 1.03
N ASP A 40 7.57 1.40 0.08
CA ASP A 40 8.93 0.87 0.23
C ASP A 40 9.95 1.98 0.48
N HIS A 41 10.99 1.65 1.22
CA HIS A 41 12.00 2.57 1.71
C HIS A 41 12.92 3.06 0.57
N GLY A 42 12.79 4.33 0.22
CA GLY A 42 13.59 5.00 -0.79
C GLY A 42 13.41 4.49 -2.23
N ASN A 43 12.39 3.68 -2.49
CA ASN A 43 12.15 3.11 -3.81
C ASN A 43 10.67 2.80 -4.08
N MET A 44 10.34 2.46 -5.33
CA MET A 44 9.00 2.09 -5.78
C MET A 44 8.99 0.76 -6.57
N TYR A 45 9.97 -0.11 -6.35
CA TYR A 45 10.13 -1.33 -7.13
C TYR A 45 8.96 -2.31 -7.00
N GLY A 46 8.30 -2.37 -5.83
CA GLY A 46 7.14 -3.22 -5.58
C GLY A 46 5.83 -2.75 -6.21
N ILE A 47 5.75 -1.52 -6.71
CA ILE A 47 4.49 -0.92 -7.17
C ILE A 47 3.89 -1.65 -8.37
N LYS A 48 4.73 -2.02 -9.37
CA LYS A 48 4.22 -2.76 -10.52
C LYS A 48 3.62 -4.11 -10.10
N GLU A 49 4.31 -4.85 -9.25
CA GLU A 49 3.81 -6.13 -8.73
C GLU A 49 2.50 -5.95 -7.95
N LEU A 50 2.39 -4.90 -7.12
CA LEU A 50 1.16 -4.57 -6.39
C LEU A 50 -0.01 -4.33 -7.34
N LEU A 51 0.17 -3.48 -8.36
CA LEU A 51 -0.88 -3.14 -9.31
C LEU A 51 -1.34 -4.36 -10.13
N ASP A 52 -0.39 -5.15 -10.64
CA ASP A 52 -0.68 -6.35 -11.42
C ASP A 52 -1.40 -7.40 -10.57
N TYR A 53 -0.93 -7.62 -9.34
CA TYR A 53 -1.56 -8.58 -8.43
C TYR A 53 -2.97 -8.15 -8.03
N CYS A 54 -3.16 -6.88 -7.67
CA CYS A 54 -4.49 -6.35 -7.35
C CYS A 54 -5.45 -6.42 -8.52
N LYS A 55 -4.99 -6.12 -9.75
CA LYS A 55 -5.79 -6.27 -10.97
C LYS A 55 -6.27 -7.71 -11.17
N LYS A 56 -5.35 -8.68 -11.01
CA LYS A 56 -5.66 -10.11 -11.11
C LYS A 56 -6.68 -10.57 -10.07
N ILE A 57 -6.49 -10.19 -8.80
CA ILE A 57 -7.39 -10.57 -7.70
C ILE A 57 -8.76 -9.91 -7.88
N ASN A 58 -8.80 -8.63 -8.23
CA ASN A 58 -10.06 -7.91 -8.47
C ASN A 58 -10.86 -8.52 -9.63
N GLY A 59 -10.19 -8.98 -10.70
CA GLY A 59 -10.85 -9.71 -11.78
C GLY A 59 -11.55 -10.96 -11.26
N LYS A 60 -10.83 -11.84 -10.55
CA LYS A 60 -11.39 -13.06 -9.97
C LYS A 60 -12.53 -12.79 -8.96
N ASN A 61 -12.33 -11.79 -8.09
CA ASN A 61 -13.35 -11.44 -7.10
C ASN A 61 -14.60 -10.86 -7.75
N LYS A 62 -14.46 -10.12 -8.86
CA LYS A 62 -15.58 -9.59 -9.62
C LYS A 62 -16.39 -10.70 -10.26
N GLU A 63 -15.74 -11.67 -10.91
CA GLU A 63 -16.41 -12.85 -11.50
C GLU A 63 -17.20 -13.64 -10.46
N ALA A 64 -16.58 -13.91 -9.31
CA ALA A 64 -17.24 -14.61 -8.20
C ALA A 64 -18.41 -13.80 -7.59
N TRP A 65 -18.27 -12.48 -7.54
CA TRP A 65 -19.32 -11.58 -7.07
C TRP A 65 -20.49 -11.55 -8.06
N GLU A 66 -20.23 -11.46 -9.38
CA GLU A 66 -21.26 -11.45 -10.41
C GLU A 66 -22.08 -12.74 -10.40
N ALA A 67 -21.43 -13.90 -10.29
CA ALA A 67 -22.10 -15.19 -10.17
C ALA A 67 -23.01 -15.27 -8.93
N LYS A 68 -22.52 -14.77 -7.78
CA LYS A 68 -23.30 -14.74 -6.53
C LYS A 68 -24.49 -13.79 -6.60
N GLU A 69 -24.32 -12.61 -7.20
CA GLU A 69 -25.41 -11.63 -7.40
C GLU A 69 -26.49 -12.18 -8.31
N GLU A 70 -26.10 -12.92 -9.35
CA GLU A 70 -27.06 -13.59 -10.26
C GLU A 70 -27.85 -14.69 -9.55
N GLU A 71 -27.18 -15.53 -8.77
CA GLU A 71 -27.84 -16.55 -7.95
C GLU A 71 -28.84 -15.93 -6.96
N GLN A 72 -28.47 -14.83 -6.29
CA GLN A 72 -29.36 -14.14 -5.34
C GLN A 72 -30.57 -13.50 -6.06
N ALA A 73 -30.35 -12.92 -7.23
CA ALA A 73 -31.43 -12.33 -8.04
C ALA A 73 -32.43 -13.39 -8.50
N GLN A 74 -31.92 -14.55 -8.97
CA GLN A 74 -32.78 -15.69 -9.36
C GLN A 74 -33.57 -16.26 -8.17
N ALA A 75 -32.93 -16.39 -7.00
CA ALA A 75 -33.59 -16.88 -5.79
C ALA A 75 -34.69 -15.91 -5.30
N ALA A 76 -34.48 -14.60 -5.39
CA ALA A 76 -35.49 -13.59 -5.05
C ALA A 76 -36.66 -13.62 -6.02
N ALA A 77 -36.38 -13.70 -7.34
CA ALA A 77 -37.41 -13.80 -8.37
C ALA A 77 -38.30 -15.04 -8.16
N ALA A 78 -37.73 -16.18 -7.79
CA ALA A 78 -38.47 -17.41 -7.49
C ALA A 78 -39.41 -17.25 -6.30
N LYS A 79 -39.14 -16.31 -5.37
CA LYS A 79 -39.97 -15.99 -4.22
C LYS A 79 -40.93 -14.82 -4.48
N GLY A 80 -40.87 -14.19 -5.66
CA GLY A 80 -41.65 -12.98 -5.97
C GLY A 80 -41.15 -11.71 -5.24
N GLU A 81 -39.87 -11.71 -4.78
CA GLU A 81 -39.24 -10.61 -4.07
C GLU A 81 -38.44 -9.76 -5.04
N THR A 82 -38.36 -8.44 -4.78
CA THR A 82 -37.47 -7.53 -5.53
C THR A 82 -36.05 -7.64 -4.99
N TYR A 83 -35.06 -7.86 -5.89
CA TYR A 83 -33.64 -7.87 -5.53
C TYR A 83 -32.94 -6.61 -6.00
N GLU A 84 -32.26 -5.92 -5.11
CA GLU A 84 -31.42 -4.76 -5.42
C GLU A 84 -29.93 -5.19 -5.50
N LYS A 85 -29.35 -5.12 -6.68
CA LYS A 85 -27.96 -5.49 -6.92
C LYS A 85 -27.03 -4.50 -6.23
N LYS A 86 -26.12 -5.01 -5.38
CA LYS A 86 -25.10 -4.20 -4.71
C LYS A 86 -23.94 -3.90 -5.67
N PRO A 87 -23.25 -2.75 -5.56
CA PRO A 87 -22.09 -2.46 -6.38
C PRO A 87 -20.89 -3.34 -5.97
N PHE A 88 -20.12 -3.80 -6.94
CA PHE A 88 -18.84 -4.44 -6.68
C PHE A 88 -17.83 -3.42 -6.13
N VAL A 89 -17.16 -3.75 -5.03
CA VAL A 89 -16.12 -2.91 -4.43
C VAL A 89 -14.77 -3.61 -4.60
N PRO A 90 -13.91 -3.14 -5.53
CA PRO A 90 -12.60 -3.74 -5.74
C PRO A 90 -11.65 -3.42 -4.58
N PHE A 91 -10.69 -4.31 -4.32
CA PHE A 91 -9.56 -4.02 -3.44
C PHE A 91 -8.70 -2.90 -4.04
N LYS A 92 -8.38 -1.87 -3.24
CA LYS A 92 -7.69 -0.67 -3.72
C LYS A 92 -6.20 -0.69 -3.37
N PRO A 93 -5.29 -0.83 -4.36
CA PRO A 93 -3.88 -0.54 -4.16
C PRO A 93 -3.67 0.97 -4.02
N ILE A 94 -2.88 1.39 -3.03
CA ILE A 94 -2.47 2.77 -2.84
C ILE A 94 -0.97 2.83 -3.12
N VAL A 95 -0.60 3.63 -4.11
CA VAL A 95 0.80 3.85 -4.51
C VAL A 95 1.45 4.85 -3.58
N GLY A 96 2.60 4.51 -3.03
CA GLY A 96 3.35 5.40 -2.16
C GLY A 96 4.84 5.09 -2.13
N CYS A 97 5.57 5.88 -1.38
CA CYS A 97 7.00 5.69 -1.14
C CYS A 97 7.36 6.34 0.20
N GLU A 98 8.21 5.69 0.96
CA GLU A 98 8.91 6.34 2.07
C GLU A 98 10.16 7.02 1.51
N THR A 99 10.14 8.35 1.51
CA THR A 99 11.21 9.18 0.93
C THR A 99 12.09 9.79 2.00
N TYR A 100 13.24 10.30 1.59
CA TYR A 100 14.11 11.10 2.43
C TYR A 100 13.87 12.60 2.21
N CYS A 101 13.66 13.33 3.30
CA CYS A 101 13.60 14.79 3.28
C CYS A 101 14.90 15.34 3.87
N ALA A 102 15.63 16.14 3.07
CA ALA A 102 16.87 16.72 3.50
C ALA A 102 16.65 17.75 4.62
N ARG A 103 17.43 17.66 5.70
CA ARG A 103 17.28 18.54 6.89
C ARG A 103 17.52 20.03 6.56
N ARG A 104 18.44 20.33 5.65
CA ARG A 104 18.88 21.69 5.31
C ARG A 104 18.55 22.13 3.90
N GLY A 105 17.76 21.32 3.17
CA GLY A 105 17.37 21.55 1.79
C GLY A 105 18.19 20.73 0.79
N ARG A 106 17.61 20.51 -0.38
CA ARG A 106 18.09 19.56 -1.41
C ARG A 106 19.46 19.92 -2.04
N HIS A 107 19.91 21.14 -1.89
CA HIS A 107 21.18 21.60 -2.44
C HIS A 107 22.33 21.60 -1.42
N SER A 108 22.06 21.19 -0.17
CA SER A 108 23.10 21.12 0.84
C SER A 108 23.99 19.90 0.61
N MET A 109 25.25 20.16 0.29
CA MET A 109 26.28 19.13 0.03
C MET A 109 27.25 18.96 1.23
N THR A 110 27.02 19.67 2.33
CA THR A 110 27.89 19.65 3.51
C THR A 110 27.29 18.81 4.61
N ASP A 111 28.09 17.93 5.19
CA ASP A 111 27.74 17.19 6.39
C ASP A 111 27.72 18.10 7.61
N GLU A 112 26.70 17.94 8.45
CA GLU A 112 26.71 18.54 9.78
C GLU A 112 27.45 17.61 10.73
N LYS A 113 28.46 18.17 11.41
CA LYS A 113 29.26 17.41 12.38
C LYS A 113 28.93 17.87 13.78
N ALA A 114 28.77 16.92 14.68
CA ALA A 114 28.69 17.15 16.13
C ALA A 114 29.84 16.45 16.84
N VAL A 115 30.08 16.85 18.04
CA VAL A 115 31.09 16.24 18.93
C VAL A 115 30.35 15.60 20.10
N ASN A 116 30.58 14.33 20.37
CA ASN A 116 30.00 13.66 21.54
C ASN A 116 30.77 14.06 22.85
N GLY A 117 30.25 13.61 23.97
CA GLY A 117 30.88 13.90 25.30
C GLY A 117 32.30 13.37 25.46
N GLU A 118 32.78 12.51 24.57
CA GLU A 118 34.14 11.95 24.51
C GLU A 118 35.05 12.69 23.50
N GLY A 119 34.56 13.78 22.87
CA GLY A 119 35.32 14.57 21.91
C GLY A 119 35.39 13.96 20.51
N ARG A 120 34.63 12.87 20.21
CA ARG A 120 34.59 12.26 18.87
C ARG A 120 33.62 13.00 17.98
N GLN A 121 34.08 13.32 16.75
CA GLN A 121 33.22 13.90 15.70
C GLN A 121 32.36 12.80 15.04
N TYR A 122 31.07 13.11 14.82
CA TYR A 122 30.15 12.28 14.06
C TYR A 122 29.25 13.14 13.17
N ILE A 123 28.69 12.51 12.11
CA ILE A 123 27.80 13.17 11.17
C ILE A 123 26.37 13.00 11.65
N ILE A 124 25.64 14.11 11.84
CA ILE A 124 24.27 14.11 12.40
C ILE A 124 23.21 13.80 11.35
N ASP A 125 23.43 14.18 10.10
CA ASP A 125 22.37 14.22 9.07
C ASP A 125 22.59 13.27 7.89
N ARG A 126 23.16 12.09 8.13
CA ARG A 126 23.41 11.09 7.09
C ARG A 126 22.14 10.59 6.41
N SER A 127 21.02 10.47 7.12
CA SER A 127 19.82 9.81 6.61
C SER A 127 18.64 10.75 6.33
N GLY A 128 18.70 12.05 6.68
CA GLY A 128 17.55 12.94 6.54
C GLY A 128 16.35 12.56 7.43
N TRP A 129 15.18 13.13 7.11
CA TRP A 129 13.90 12.77 7.72
C TRP A 129 13.15 11.82 6.78
N HIS A 130 12.50 10.81 7.34
CA HIS A 130 11.62 9.96 6.55
C HIS A 130 10.27 10.66 6.35
N LEU A 131 9.76 10.64 5.12
CA LEU A 131 8.48 11.22 4.75
C LEU A 131 7.71 10.23 3.90
N ILE A 132 6.52 9.87 4.36
CA ILE A 132 5.62 8.99 3.60
C ILE A 132 4.84 9.83 2.60
N LEU A 133 4.99 9.53 1.33
CA LEU A 133 4.22 10.12 0.24
C LEU A 133 3.25 9.09 -0.32
N LEU A 134 1.98 9.49 -0.47
CA LEU A 134 0.92 8.68 -1.07
C LEU A 134 0.37 9.39 -2.30
N ALA A 135 0.28 8.68 -3.43
CA ALA A 135 -0.31 9.23 -4.64
C ALA A 135 -1.84 9.31 -4.51
N LYS A 136 -2.40 10.48 -4.78
CA LYS A 136 -3.85 10.72 -4.79
C LYS A 136 -4.45 10.47 -6.17
N ASN A 137 -3.78 10.95 -7.22
CA ASN A 137 -4.19 10.86 -8.63
C ASN A 137 -2.95 10.99 -9.54
N GLN A 138 -3.16 10.97 -10.86
CA GLN A 138 -2.11 11.11 -11.87
C GLN A 138 -1.92 12.57 -12.37
N THR A 139 -2.50 13.54 -11.69
CA THR A 139 -2.38 14.96 -12.05
C THR A 139 -1.37 15.68 -11.18
#